data_4fad943e52f05ebbdb39b51b79dc15db
#
_entry.id   4fad943e52f05ebbdb39b51b79dc15db
#
_cell.length_a   1.000
_cell.length_b   1.000
_cell.length_c   1.000
_cell.angle_alpha   90.00
_cell.angle_beta   90.00
_cell.angle_gamma   90.00
#
_symmetry.space_group_name_H-M   'P 1'
#
loop_
_entity.id
_entity.type
_entity.pdbx_description
1 polymer ?
#
loop_
_entity_poly.entity_id
_entity_poly.type
_entity_poly.pdbx_seq_one_letter_code
_entity_poly.pdbx_strand_id
1 'polypeptide(L)'
;MKSLKFWGMGNTDLTNATPEMALILAAGLGSRLRPEAKTPKPLTRLLGLTLAERVVCVLLSVGVRKFLVTLGHEAETVRSHFVDIARRRGATIDFVEAEGWQQGNGASALAAKGRTGETPFFLVMVDHYFDPEMARTLANDPPAPGQMCLAIDRDKDTIFDLDDVTRVKIDDGRVTEIDKSLDDWDAGDTGVMLCTVALFEGLERAAARNRHGLSDGLRELAGEGRTKTVDVTGLPWLDVDTPEALREAERRLMRDQGRKTRDGPVSRYLNRPVSRWLSRYLVRTSLTPNQISLISWLLSCIAAGLMALSGYPALAA
;
A
#
# COMPACT_ATOMS: atom_id res chain seq x y z
N MET A 1 -26.34 -12.28 11.61
CA MET A 1 -25.80 -11.34 10.63
C MET A 1 -25.92 -9.93 11.19
N LYS A 2 -24.92 -9.42 11.90
CA LYS A 2 -24.90 -8.04 12.40
C LYS A 2 -23.65 -7.36 11.82
N SER A 3 -23.91 -6.34 11.01
CA SER A 3 -22.96 -5.42 10.40
C SER A 3 -22.09 -4.78 11.48
N LEU A 4 -20.78 -4.98 11.41
CA LEU A 4 -19.79 -4.21 12.15
C LEU A 4 -19.76 -2.80 11.53
N LYS A 5 -20.36 -1.83 12.20
CA LYS A 5 -20.19 -0.41 11.92
C LYS A 5 -18.74 -0.05 12.23
N PHE A 6 -17.95 0.18 11.20
CA PHE A 6 -16.66 0.88 11.31
C PHE A 6 -16.92 2.34 11.70
N TRP A 7 -16.15 2.81 12.63
CA TRP A 7 -16.16 4.08 13.34
C TRP A 7 -16.29 5.30 12.43
N GLY A 8 -17.06 6.29 12.92
CA GLY A 8 -17.41 7.52 12.25
C GLY A 8 -16.18 8.33 11.81
N MET A 9 -16.03 8.47 10.52
CA MET A 9 -15.34 9.55 9.85
C MET A 9 -16.42 10.49 9.31
N GLY A 10 -16.25 11.79 9.62
CA GLY A 10 -17.16 12.82 9.17
C GLY A 10 -17.42 12.72 7.67
N ASN A 11 -18.67 12.96 7.33
CA ASN A 11 -19.16 13.08 5.98
C ASN A 11 -18.51 14.31 5.33
N THR A 12 -17.36 14.13 4.69
CA THR A 12 -16.88 15.09 3.69
C THR A 12 -17.53 14.69 2.37
N ASP A 13 -18.32 15.59 1.82
CA ASP A 13 -18.99 15.44 0.53
C ASP A 13 -18.00 14.97 -0.53
N LEU A 14 -18.10 13.70 -0.92
CA LEU A 14 -17.36 13.09 -2.03
C LEU A 14 -18.04 13.52 -3.34
N THR A 15 -17.84 14.76 -3.76
CA THR A 15 -18.35 15.27 -5.04
C THR A 15 -17.46 14.89 -6.23
N ASN A 16 -16.28 14.31 -6.02
CA ASN A 16 -15.47 13.65 -7.04
C ASN A 16 -15.49 12.13 -6.80
N ALA A 17 -16.05 11.38 -7.74
CA ALA A 17 -16.14 9.94 -7.63
C ALA A 17 -14.73 9.32 -7.57
N THR A 18 -14.38 8.71 -6.44
CA THR A 18 -13.13 7.94 -6.33
C THR A 18 -13.07 6.90 -7.45
N PRO A 19 -11.92 6.75 -8.14
CA PRO A 19 -11.78 5.71 -9.15
C PRO A 19 -12.17 4.33 -8.61
N GLU A 20 -13.05 3.63 -9.31
CA GLU A 20 -13.54 2.32 -8.88
C GLU A 20 -12.49 1.21 -9.03
N MET A 21 -11.48 1.43 -9.90
CA MET A 21 -10.51 0.43 -10.32
C MET A 21 -9.08 0.78 -9.89
N ALA A 22 -8.32 -0.27 -9.59
CA ALA A 22 -6.88 -0.19 -9.43
C ALA A 22 -6.17 -1.31 -10.22
N LEU A 23 -5.06 -0.96 -10.85
CA LEU A 23 -4.08 -1.87 -11.43
C LEU A 23 -2.96 -2.10 -10.41
N ILE A 24 -2.75 -3.35 -10.02
CA ILE A 24 -1.69 -3.77 -9.09
C ILE A 24 -0.65 -4.56 -9.87
N LEU A 25 0.59 -4.07 -9.89
CA LEU A 25 1.70 -4.79 -10.52
C LEU A 25 2.28 -5.80 -9.51
N ALA A 26 2.08 -7.10 -9.77
CA ALA A 26 2.52 -8.20 -8.91
C ALA A 26 3.36 -9.26 -9.64
N ALA A 27 3.92 -8.93 -10.81
CA ALA A 27 4.61 -9.87 -11.68
C ALA A 27 6.08 -10.10 -11.34
N GLY A 28 6.70 -9.22 -10.52
CA GLY A 28 8.14 -9.18 -10.27
C GLY A 28 8.66 -10.32 -9.40
N LEU A 29 9.93 -10.69 -9.60
CA LEU A 29 10.64 -11.75 -8.84
C LEU A 29 10.85 -11.38 -7.35
N GLY A 30 11.11 -10.10 -7.03
CA GLY A 30 11.34 -9.65 -5.66
C GLY A 30 12.61 -10.22 -5.00
N SER A 31 13.67 -10.47 -5.76
CA SER A 31 14.90 -11.16 -5.33
C SER A 31 15.64 -10.45 -4.19
N ARG A 32 15.56 -9.12 -4.09
CA ARG A 32 16.24 -8.31 -3.08
C ARG A 32 15.67 -8.50 -1.66
N LEU A 33 14.37 -8.74 -1.54
CA LEU A 33 13.70 -8.85 -0.24
C LEU A 33 14.07 -10.12 0.51
N ARG A 34 14.18 -11.24 -0.20
CA ARG A 34 14.54 -12.55 0.37
C ARG A 34 15.29 -13.40 -0.67
N PRO A 35 16.61 -13.28 -0.78
CA PRO A 35 17.38 -14.03 -1.77
C PRO A 35 17.21 -15.55 -1.69
N GLU A 36 16.92 -16.09 -0.49
CA GLU A 36 16.78 -17.52 -0.21
C GLU A 36 15.31 -17.97 0.01
N ALA A 37 14.33 -17.05 -0.08
CA ALA A 37 12.94 -17.39 0.24
C ALA A 37 12.22 -18.02 -0.95
N LYS A 38 11.59 -19.16 -0.68
CA LYS A 38 10.68 -19.85 -1.63
C LYS A 38 9.31 -19.16 -1.76
N THR A 39 9.09 -18.03 -1.09
CA THR A 39 7.78 -17.36 -1.05
C THR A 39 7.80 -16.11 -1.93
N PRO A 40 6.88 -15.98 -2.91
CA PRO A 40 6.78 -14.79 -3.75
C PRO A 40 6.63 -13.50 -2.93
N LYS A 41 7.22 -12.39 -3.41
CA LYS A 41 7.22 -11.08 -2.75
C LYS A 41 5.80 -10.62 -2.33
N PRO A 42 4.75 -10.75 -3.15
CA PRO A 42 3.39 -10.37 -2.75
C PRO A 42 2.87 -11.05 -1.48
N LEU A 43 3.36 -12.25 -1.17
CA LEU A 43 2.97 -13.05 -0.01
C LEU A 43 3.82 -12.74 1.24
N THR A 44 4.81 -11.87 1.16
CA THR A 44 5.62 -11.45 2.30
C THR A 44 4.72 -10.79 3.34
N ARG A 45 4.85 -11.20 4.60
CA ARG A 45 4.05 -10.66 5.70
C ARG A 45 4.68 -9.40 6.29
N LEU A 46 3.85 -8.40 6.45
CA LEU A 46 4.14 -7.16 7.16
C LEU A 46 3.08 -6.99 8.27
N LEU A 47 3.45 -7.28 9.52
CA LEU A 47 2.55 -7.24 10.70
C LEU A 47 1.20 -7.93 10.45
N GLY A 48 1.24 -9.24 10.19
CA GLY A 48 0.05 -10.09 10.09
C GLY A 48 -0.66 -10.12 8.74
N LEU A 49 -0.57 -9.07 7.92
CA LEU A 49 -1.09 -9.06 6.55
C LEU A 49 0.05 -9.24 5.55
N THR A 50 -0.25 -9.81 4.39
CA THR A 50 0.72 -9.82 3.28
C THR A 50 0.79 -8.46 2.60
N LEU A 51 1.86 -8.19 1.86
CA LEU A 51 1.98 -6.94 1.06
C LEU A 51 0.79 -6.79 0.11
N ALA A 52 0.45 -7.86 -0.62
CA ALA A 52 -0.72 -7.90 -1.49
C ALA A 52 -2.02 -7.53 -0.75
N GLU A 53 -2.26 -8.12 0.42
CA GLU A 53 -3.47 -7.83 1.19
C GLU A 53 -3.50 -6.40 1.73
N ARG A 54 -2.34 -5.82 2.08
CA ARG A 54 -2.25 -4.43 2.51
C ARG A 54 -2.63 -3.46 1.42
N VAL A 55 -2.06 -3.59 0.24
CA VAL A 55 -2.38 -2.73 -0.89
C VAL A 55 -3.88 -2.78 -1.21
N VAL A 56 -4.46 -4.00 -1.27
CA VAL A 56 -5.91 -4.15 -1.48
C VAL A 56 -6.71 -3.49 -0.36
N CYS A 57 -6.34 -3.68 0.92
CA CYS A 57 -7.05 -3.07 2.05
C CYS A 57 -6.97 -1.54 2.05
N VAL A 58 -5.81 -0.96 1.71
CA VAL A 58 -5.65 0.49 1.59
C VAL A 58 -6.56 1.05 0.51
N LEU A 59 -6.55 0.47 -0.68
CA LEU A 59 -7.37 0.92 -1.80
C LEU A 59 -8.87 0.69 -1.56
N LEU A 60 -9.28 -0.42 -0.94
CA LEU A 60 -10.67 -0.63 -0.49
C LEU A 60 -11.14 0.46 0.48
N SER A 61 -10.25 0.92 1.37
CA SER A 61 -10.57 1.95 2.37
C SER A 61 -10.85 3.33 1.76
N VAL A 62 -10.36 3.57 0.55
CA VAL A 62 -10.60 4.80 -0.20
C VAL A 62 -11.70 4.68 -1.26
N GLY A 63 -12.35 3.53 -1.37
CA GLY A 63 -13.51 3.35 -2.25
C GLY A 63 -13.30 2.47 -3.48
N VAL A 64 -12.07 2.08 -3.80
CA VAL A 64 -11.80 1.12 -4.89
C VAL A 64 -12.50 -0.21 -4.62
N ARG A 65 -13.09 -0.82 -5.64
CA ARG A 65 -13.80 -2.11 -5.52
C ARG A 65 -13.34 -3.15 -6.53
N LYS A 66 -12.79 -2.70 -7.66
CA LYS A 66 -12.31 -3.56 -8.75
C LYS A 66 -10.79 -3.49 -8.82
N PHE A 67 -10.16 -4.62 -8.94
CA PHE A 67 -8.72 -4.73 -9.04
C PHE A 67 -8.36 -5.55 -10.27
N LEU A 68 -7.38 -5.07 -11.01
CA LEU A 68 -6.71 -5.85 -12.05
C LEU A 68 -5.28 -6.11 -11.58
N VAL A 69 -4.88 -7.37 -11.49
CA VAL A 69 -3.56 -7.77 -11.00
C VAL A 69 -2.75 -8.36 -12.11
N THR A 70 -1.57 -7.80 -12.37
CA THR A 70 -0.63 -8.41 -13.33
C THR A 70 0.19 -9.48 -12.63
N LEU A 71 0.27 -10.65 -13.26
CA LEU A 71 0.96 -11.83 -12.75
C LEU A 71 2.17 -12.16 -13.63
N GLY A 72 3.20 -12.73 -13.03
CA GLY A 72 4.42 -13.16 -13.74
C GLY A 72 5.12 -14.26 -12.96
N HIS A 73 6.09 -13.92 -12.12
CA HIS A 73 6.78 -14.90 -11.30
C HIS A 73 5.82 -15.59 -10.32
N GLU A 74 5.86 -16.93 -10.27
CA GLU A 74 4.99 -17.75 -9.41
C GLU A 74 3.49 -17.39 -9.55
N ALA A 75 3.04 -17.15 -10.80
CA ALA A 75 1.72 -16.62 -11.13
C ALA A 75 0.57 -17.34 -10.41
N GLU A 76 0.55 -18.67 -10.40
CA GLU A 76 -0.53 -19.45 -9.78
C GLU A 76 -0.56 -19.31 -8.23
N THR A 77 0.60 -19.26 -7.61
CA THR A 77 0.71 -19.04 -6.15
C THR A 77 0.19 -17.67 -5.79
N VAL A 78 0.59 -16.63 -6.55
CA VAL A 78 0.15 -15.24 -6.35
C VAL A 78 -1.35 -15.11 -6.65
N ARG A 79 -1.85 -15.69 -7.75
CA ARG A 79 -3.27 -15.74 -8.14
C ARG A 79 -4.12 -16.31 -7.01
N SER A 80 -3.78 -17.52 -6.54
CA SER A 80 -4.52 -18.21 -5.48
C SER A 80 -4.61 -17.34 -4.22
N HIS A 81 -3.52 -16.65 -3.86
CA HIS A 81 -3.49 -15.76 -2.72
C HIS A 81 -4.42 -14.55 -2.89
N PHE A 82 -4.43 -13.91 -4.07
CA PHE A 82 -5.35 -12.80 -4.36
C PHE A 82 -6.83 -13.25 -4.40
N VAL A 83 -7.13 -14.45 -4.87
CA VAL A 83 -8.49 -15.04 -4.80
C VAL A 83 -8.96 -15.17 -3.33
N ASP A 84 -8.07 -15.61 -2.45
CA ASP A 84 -8.37 -15.66 -1.01
C ASP A 84 -8.57 -14.27 -0.40
N ILE A 85 -7.79 -13.28 -0.80
CA ILE A 85 -7.98 -11.87 -0.40
C ILE A 85 -9.35 -11.37 -0.90
N ALA A 86 -9.69 -11.58 -2.16
CA ALA A 86 -10.96 -11.18 -2.77
C ALA A 86 -12.14 -11.69 -1.94
N ARG A 87 -12.13 -12.99 -1.63
CA ARG A 87 -13.19 -13.65 -0.83
C ARG A 87 -13.29 -13.06 0.59
N ARG A 88 -12.13 -12.86 1.27
CA ARG A 88 -12.11 -12.36 2.66
C ARG A 88 -12.46 -10.88 2.77
N ARG A 89 -12.11 -10.08 1.76
CA ARG A 89 -12.26 -8.61 1.78
C ARG A 89 -13.46 -8.10 1.00
N GLY A 90 -14.14 -8.95 0.24
CA GLY A 90 -15.29 -8.56 -0.59
C GLY A 90 -14.86 -7.68 -1.78
N ALA A 91 -13.69 -7.94 -2.35
CA ALA A 91 -13.16 -7.26 -3.52
C ALA A 91 -13.43 -8.06 -4.79
N THR A 92 -13.57 -7.39 -5.94
CA THR A 92 -13.54 -8.03 -7.26
C THR A 92 -12.12 -7.94 -7.79
N ILE A 93 -11.48 -9.07 -8.04
CA ILE A 93 -10.09 -9.13 -8.51
C ILE A 93 -10.01 -9.94 -9.80
N ASP A 94 -9.62 -9.29 -10.88
CA ASP A 94 -9.31 -9.90 -12.17
C ASP A 94 -7.80 -9.99 -12.36
N PHE A 95 -7.38 -10.88 -13.28
CA PHE A 95 -5.96 -11.16 -13.50
C PHE A 95 -5.59 -11.04 -14.96
N VAL A 96 -4.34 -10.62 -15.20
CA VAL A 96 -3.70 -10.67 -16.51
C VAL A 96 -2.28 -11.19 -16.36
N GLU A 97 -1.88 -12.11 -17.21
CA GLU A 97 -0.50 -12.60 -17.24
C GLU A 97 0.36 -11.65 -18.07
N ALA A 98 1.47 -11.23 -17.48
CA ALA A 98 2.42 -10.33 -18.11
C ALA A 98 3.55 -11.16 -18.73
N GLU A 99 3.40 -11.62 -19.96
CA GLU A 99 4.38 -12.49 -20.64
C GLU A 99 5.79 -11.90 -20.68
N GLY A 100 5.91 -10.57 -20.76
CA GLY A 100 7.19 -9.85 -20.80
C GLY A 100 7.67 -9.31 -19.44
N TRP A 101 7.20 -9.82 -18.29
CA TRP A 101 7.48 -9.26 -16.97
C TRP A 101 8.98 -9.16 -16.62
N GLN A 102 9.84 -10.05 -17.17
CA GLN A 102 11.28 -10.03 -16.95
C GLN A 102 11.96 -8.80 -17.56
N GLN A 103 11.34 -8.16 -18.55
CA GLN A 103 11.88 -6.97 -19.20
C GLN A 103 11.75 -5.71 -18.33
N GLY A 104 10.71 -5.67 -17.45
CA GLY A 104 10.51 -4.55 -16.52
C GLY A 104 9.04 -4.41 -16.08
N ASN A 105 8.84 -3.51 -15.12
CA ASN A 105 7.51 -3.24 -14.58
C ASN A 105 6.59 -2.50 -15.57
N GLY A 106 7.13 -1.76 -16.51
CA GLY A 106 6.37 -1.16 -17.62
C GLY A 106 5.79 -2.20 -18.57
N ALA A 107 6.55 -3.28 -18.90
CA ALA A 107 6.03 -4.41 -19.67
C ALA A 107 4.88 -5.11 -18.91
N SER A 108 5.02 -5.24 -17.59
CA SER A 108 3.96 -5.80 -16.74
C SER A 108 2.70 -4.92 -16.75
N ALA A 109 2.86 -3.59 -16.69
CA ALA A 109 1.74 -2.66 -16.79
C ALA A 109 1.07 -2.71 -18.16
N LEU A 110 1.86 -2.79 -19.24
CA LEU A 110 1.37 -2.82 -20.61
C LEU A 110 0.48 -4.04 -20.89
N ALA A 111 0.71 -5.17 -20.24
CA ALA A 111 -0.15 -6.35 -20.33
C ALA A 111 -1.62 -6.08 -19.92
N ALA A 112 -1.87 -5.04 -19.13
CA ALA A 112 -3.20 -4.63 -18.71
C ALA A 112 -3.93 -3.74 -19.73
N LYS A 113 -3.31 -3.38 -20.86
CA LYS A 113 -3.91 -2.55 -21.91
C LYS A 113 -5.25 -3.14 -22.38
N GLY A 114 -6.26 -2.28 -22.49
CA GLY A 114 -7.61 -2.67 -22.88
C GLY A 114 -8.44 -3.37 -21.79
N ARG A 115 -7.87 -3.54 -20.56
CA ARG A 115 -8.56 -4.19 -19.43
C ARG A 115 -8.98 -3.19 -18.34
N THR A 116 -8.44 -1.97 -18.34
CA THR A 116 -8.72 -0.95 -17.32
C THR A 116 -9.94 -0.07 -17.63
N GLY A 117 -10.53 -0.19 -18.81
CA GLY A 117 -11.56 0.74 -19.27
C GLY A 117 -11.00 2.13 -19.62
N GLU A 118 -11.89 3.10 -19.78
CA GLU A 118 -11.52 4.47 -20.16
C GLU A 118 -11.52 5.45 -18.97
N THR A 119 -12.10 5.05 -17.84
CA THR A 119 -12.09 5.87 -16.61
C THR A 119 -10.72 5.86 -15.95
N PRO A 120 -10.36 6.92 -15.20
CA PRO A 120 -9.13 6.90 -14.42
C PRO A 120 -9.07 5.71 -13.46
N PHE A 121 -7.87 5.16 -13.28
CA PHE A 121 -7.61 4.05 -12.39
C PHE A 121 -6.32 4.27 -11.60
N PHE A 122 -6.27 3.77 -10.37
CA PHE A 122 -5.02 3.76 -9.61
C PHE A 122 -4.05 2.74 -10.19
N LEU A 123 -2.77 3.10 -10.24
CA LEU A 123 -1.68 2.16 -10.49
C LEU A 123 -0.74 2.17 -9.30
N VAL A 124 -0.48 0.98 -8.76
CA VAL A 124 0.45 0.77 -7.64
C VAL A 124 1.21 -0.55 -7.84
N MET A 125 2.40 -0.62 -7.26
CA MET A 125 3.10 -1.90 -7.14
C MET A 125 2.70 -2.63 -5.85
N VAL A 126 2.75 -3.95 -5.86
CA VAL A 126 2.30 -4.80 -4.75
C VAL A 126 3.14 -4.66 -3.49
N ASP A 127 4.35 -4.17 -3.62
CA ASP A 127 5.35 -3.96 -2.56
C ASP A 127 5.31 -2.56 -1.91
N HIS A 128 4.46 -1.68 -2.43
CA HIS A 128 4.32 -0.33 -1.88
C HIS A 128 3.51 -0.33 -0.58
N TYR A 129 4.12 0.22 0.46
CA TYR A 129 3.43 0.65 1.66
C TYR A 129 3.16 2.15 1.56
N PHE A 130 1.92 2.58 1.66
CA PHE A 130 1.55 3.99 1.58
C PHE A 130 0.31 4.31 2.44
N ASP A 131 0.20 5.57 2.87
CA ASP A 131 -0.98 6.04 3.61
C ASP A 131 -2.19 6.16 2.67
N PRO A 132 -3.39 5.71 3.07
CA PRO A 132 -4.62 5.87 2.29
C PRO A 132 -4.91 7.31 1.85
N GLU A 133 -4.42 8.31 2.59
CA GLU A 133 -4.62 9.72 2.26
C GLU A 133 -3.94 10.10 0.94
N MET A 134 -2.84 9.43 0.56
CA MET A 134 -2.21 9.66 -0.74
C MET A 134 -3.17 9.34 -1.90
N ALA A 135 -3.87 8.21 -1.83
CA ALA A 135 -4.86 7.84 -2.84
C ALA A 135 -6.08 8.79 -2.83
N ARG A 136 -6.50 9.28 -1.64
CA ARG A 136 -7.57 10.30 -1.57
C ARG A 136 -7.14 11.62 -2.19
N THR A 137 -5.91 12.07 -1.91
CA THR A 137 -5.36 13.31 -2.48
C THR A 137 -5.32 13.24 -4.00
N LEU A 138 -4.85 12.11 -4.58
CA LEU A 138 -4.89 11.87 -6.01
C LEU A 138 -6.33 11.86 -6.57
N ALA A 139 -7.27 11.22 -5.89
CA ALA A 139 -8.67 11.16 -6.33
C ALA A 139 -9.37 12.52 -6.31
N ASN A 140 -8.98 13.41 -5.40
CA ASN A 140 -9.53 14.77 -5.30
C ASN A 140 -9.06 15.71 -6.42
N ASP A 141 -7.97 15.36 -7.10
CA ASP A 141 -7.39 16.14 -8.20
C ASP A 141 -7.07 15.24 -9.40
N PRO A 142 -8.11 14.65 -10.04
CA PRO A 142 -7.93 13.64 -11.08
C PRO A 142 -7.31 14.22 -12.34
N PRO A 143 -6.61 13.38 -13.14
CA PRO A 143 -6.04 13.81 -14.41
C PRO A 143 -7.14 14.13 -15.43
N ALA A 144 -6.85 15.10 -16.30
CA ALA A 144 -7.68 15.30 -17.48
C ALA A 144 -7.58 14.10 -18.45
N PRO A 145 -8.56 13.91 -19.35
CA PRO A 145 -8.46 12.87 -20.38
C PRO A 145 -7.13 12.94 -21.13
N GLY A 146 -6.48 11.80 -21.29
CA GLY A 146 -5.17 11.71 -21.92
C GLY A 146 -3.97 12.12 -21.06
N GLN A 147 -4.17 12.40 -19.79
CA GLN A 147 -3.12 12.71 -18.82
C GLN A 147 -3.06 11.65 -17.71
N MET A 148 -2.05 11.75 -16.86
CA MET A 148 -1.96 11.01 -15.61
C MET A 148 -1.45 11.90 -14.47
N CYS A 149 -1.69 11.47 -13.23
CA CYS A 149 -1.16 12.11 -12.02
C CYS A 149 -0.15 11.18 -11.34
N LEU A 150 0.98 11.76 -10.94
CA LEU A 150 2.03 11.14 -10.15
C LEU A 150 2.02 11.73 -8.75
N ALA A 151 1.87 10.91 -7.71
CA ALA A 151 2.07 11.36 -6.34
C ALA A 151 3.57 11.52 -6.06
N ILE A 152 3.96 12.70 -5.56
CA ILE A 152 5.35 13.06 -5.33
C ILE A 152 5.59 13.46 -3.88
N ASP A 153 6.82 13.21 -3.40
CA ASP A 153 7.30 13.66 -2.10
C ASP A 153 8.50 14.59 -2.27
N ARG A 154 8.37 15.84 -1.78
CA ARG A 154 9.42 16.86 -1.86
C ARG A 154 10.40 16.82 -0.70
N ASP A 155 10.08 16.10 0.38
CA ASP A 155 10.92 16.02 1.57
C ASP A 155 11.98 14.92 1.42
N LYS A 156 13.07 15.26 0.75
CA LYS A 156 14.20 14.37 0.45
C LYS A 156 14.81 13.76 1.71
N ASP A 157 14.74 14.44 2.85
CA ASP A 157 15.34 13.99 4.11
C ASP A 157 14.55 12.85 4.76
N THR A 158 13.27 12.68 4.40
CA THR A 158 12.38 11.63 4.95
C THR A 158 12.23 10.42 4.04
N ILE A 159 12.72 10.48 2.80
CA ILE A 159 12.72 9.34 1.86
C ILE A 159 13.68 8.28 2.39
N PHE A 160 13.17 7.07 2.60
CA PHE A 160 13.93 6.00 3.26
C PHE A 160 15.11 5.49 2.42
N ASP A 161 14.92 5.29 1.13
CA ASP A 161 15.95 4.78 0.21
C ASP A 161 16.21 5.81 -0.89
N LEU A 162 16.95 6.86 -0.52
CA LEU A 162 17.22 8.00 -1.39
C LEU A 162 18.05 7.61 -2.63
N ASP A 163 18.83 6.53 -2.52
CA ASP A 163 19.69 6.05 -3.62
C ASP A 163 18.88 5.26 -4.66
N ASP A 164 17.77 4.61 -4.25
CA ASP A 164 16.92 3.82 -5.16
C ASP A 164 15.65 4.57 -5.61
N VAL A 165 15.36 5.74 -5.03
CA VAL A 165 14.17 6.51 -5.40
C VAL A 165 14.22 6.99 -6.86
N THR A 166 13.10 6.87 -7.56
CA THR A 166 12.96 7.51 -8.87
C THR A 166 12.77 9.01 -8.67
N ARG A 167 13.70 9.80 -9.23
CA ARG A 167 13.78 11.25 -9.06
C ARG A 167 12.96 11.97 -10.12
N VAL A 168 12.34 13.07 -9.74
CA VAL A 168 11.40 13.82 -10.59
C VAL A 168 11.80 15.29 -10.63
N LYS A 169 11.93 15.82 -11.83
CA LYS A 169 12.04 17.26 -12.10
C LYS A 169 10.67 17.82 -12.46
N ILE A 170 10.34 18.98 -11.92
CA ILE A 170 8.98 19.53 -11.99
C ILE A 170 9.04 20.97 -12.47
N ASP A 171 8.18 21.31 -13.43
CA ASP A 171 7.91 22.68 -13.83
C ASP A 171 6.40 22.89 -13.94
N ASP A 172 5.90 23.99 -13.40
CA ASP A 172 4.46 24.36 -13.36
C ASP A 172 3.52 23.19 -13.00
N GLY A 173 3.90 22.43 -11.96
CA GLY A 173 3.10 21.28 -11.47
C GLY A 173 3.08 20.07 -12.41
N ARG A 174 3.96 20.00 -13.40
CA ARG A 174 4.11 18.90 -14.35
C ARG A 174 5.50 18.29 -14.25
N VAL A 175 5.57 17.01 -14.48
CA VAL A 175 6.85 16.31 -14.62
C VAL A 175 7.49 16.72 -15.93
N THR A 176 8.73 17.20 -15.87
CA THR A 176 9.57 17.50 -17.06
C THR A 176 10.59 16.39 -17.30
N GLU A 177 11.16 15.86 -16.23
CA GLU A 177 12.11 14.73 -16.30
C GLU A 177 11.85 13.74 -15.18
N ILE A 178 12.06 12.46 -15.45
CA ILE A 178 11.92 11.37 -14.47
C ILE A 178 12.98 10.29 -14.74
N ASP A 179 13.88 10.11 -13.80
CA ASP A 179 14.93 9.08 -13.84
C ASP A 179 15.57 8.91 -12.46
N LYS A 180 16.14 7.73 -12.17
CA LYS A 180 16.92 7.50 -10.95
C LYS A 180 18.26 8.24 -10.94
N SER A 181 18.79 8.57 -12.11
CA SER A 181 20.11 9.19 -12.29
C SER A 181 20.09 10.72 -12.35
N LEU A 182 18.95 11.39 -12.15
CA LEU A 182 18.89 12.85 -12.16
C LEU A 182 19.71 13.43 -11.02
N ASP A 183 20.66 14.31 -11.33
CA ASP A 183 21.44 15.05 -10.34
C ASP A 183 20.64 16.21 -9.74
N ASP A 184 19.91 16.94 -10.60
CA ASP A 184 19.01 18.04 -10.21
C ASP A 184 17.55 17.58 -10.31
N TRP A 185 16.89 17.49 -9.17
CA TRP A 185 15.52 17.00 -9.03
C TRP A 185 14.77 17.69 -7.89
N ASP A 186 13.44 17.72 -7.96
CA ASP A 186 12.58 18.46 -7.05
C ASP A 186 11.82 17.57 -6.05
N ALA A 187 11.53 16.32 -6.44
CA ALA A 187 10.75 15.39 -5.63
C ALA A 187 11.05 13.92 -5.96
N GLY A 188 10.76 13.02 -5.04
CA GLY A 188 10.75 11.57 -5.27
C GLY A 188 9.38 11.10 -5.78
N ASP A 189 9.39 10.13 -6.70
CA ASP A 189 8.21 9.36 -7.10
C ASP A 189 7.84 8.40 -5.98
N THR A 190 6.60 8.46 -5.49
CA THR A 190 6.10 7.59 -4.42
C THR A 190 5.57 6.24 -4.92
N GLY A 191 5.54 6.03 -6.23
CA GLY A 191 4.99 4.81 -6.86
C GLY A 191 3.47 4.70 -6.80
N VAL A 192 2.75 5.73 -6.34
CA VAL A 192 1.28 5.77 -6.35
C VAL A 192 0.81 6.75 -7.43
N MET A 193 0.03 6.26 -8.37
CA MET A 193 -0.37 7.01 -9.55
C MET A 193 -1.86 6.92 -9.80
N LEU A 194 -2.43 7.97 -10.41
CA LEU A 194 -3.77 7.95 -10.97
C LEU A 194 -3.65 8.11 -12.49
N CYS A 195 -3.92 7.04 -13.20
CA CYS A 195 -3.66 6.90 -14.62
C CYS A 195 -4.94 6.94 -15.46
N THR A 196 -4.80 7.33 -16.71
CA THR A 196 -5.77 7.08 -17.79
C THR A 196 -5.15 6.11 -18.81
N VAL A 197 -5.84 5.83 -19.89
CA VAL A 197 -5.32 5.03 -21.02
C VAL A 197 -4.03 5.60 -21.62
N ALA A 198 -3.74 6.90 -21.39
CA ALA A 198 -2.49 7.55 -21.77
C ALA A 198 -1.24 6.83 -21.28
N LEU A 199 -1.30 6.18 -20.11
CA LEU A 199 -0.20 5.37 -19.60
C LEU A 199 0.26 4.34 -20.64
N PHE A 200 -0.67 3.63 -21.26
CA PHE A 200 -0.35 2.59 -22.22
C PHE A 200 0.27 3.15 -23.50
N GLU A 201 -0.14 4.34 -23.94
CA GLU A 201 0.50 5.05 -25.07
C GLU A 201 1.96 5.36 -24.77
N GLY A 202 2.26 5.89 -23.57
CA GLY A 202 3.64 6.17 -23.15
C GLY A 202 4.47 4.89 -23.08
N LEU A 203 3.91 3.81 -22.51
CA LEU A 203 4.59 2.51 -22.40
C LEU A 203 4.85 1.88 -23.78
N GLU A 204 3.94 1.97 -24.73
CA GLU A 204 4.15 1.48 -26.10
C GLU A 204 5.27 2.23 -26.80
N ARG A 205 5.31 3.55 -26.66
CA ARG A 205 6.41 4.37 -27.25
C ARG A 205 7.76 4.04 -26.63
N ALA A 206 7.82 3.84 -25.33
CA ALA A 206 9.03 3.40 -24.64
C ALA A 206 9.46 2.01 -25.09
N ALA A 207 8.53 1.06 -25.20
CA ALA A 207 8.78 -0.30 -25.65
C ALA A 207 9.28 -0.35 -27.09
N ALA A 208 8.76 0.50 -27.99
CA ALA A 208 9.26 0.63 -29.36
C ALA A 208 10.74 1.08 -29.43
N ARG A 209 11.25 1.67 -28.34
CA ARG A 209 12.67 2.06 -28.15
C ARG A 209 13.42 1.07 -27.27
N ASN A 210 12.88 -0.15 -27.07
CA ASN A 210 13.44 -1.19 -26.21
C ASN A 210 13.64 -0.74 -24.74
N ARG A 211 12.73 0.09 -24.25
CA ARG A 211 12.69 0.56 -22.84
C ARG A 211 11.41 0.07 -22.21
N HIS A 212 11.52 -0.69 -21.13
CA HIS A 212 10.41 -1.47 -20.57
C HIS A 212 10.14 -1.16 -19.09
N GLY A 213 10.77 -0.12 -18.53
CA GLY A 213 10.47 0.40 -17.20
C GLY A 213 9.17 1.21 -17.19
N LEU A 214 8.49 1.26 -16.06
CA LEU A 214 7.31 2.11 -15.86
C LEU A 214 7.72 3.60 -16.02
N SER A 215 8.84 3.99 -15.41
CA SER A 215 9.41 5.34 -15.55
C SER A 215 9.75 5.71 -17.00
N ASP A 216 10.03 4.74 -17.86
CA ASP A 216 10.27 5.01 -19.29
C ASP A 216 8.99 5.47 -19.99
N GLY A 217 7.86 4.82 -19.70
CA GLY A 217 6.54 5.24 -20.21
C GLY A 217 6.13 6.62 -19.68
N LEU A 218 6.40 6.88 -18.38
CA LEU A 218 6.15 8.17 -17.78
C LEU A 218 6.99 9.29 -18.42
N ARG A 219 8.24 9.00 -18.75
CA ARG A 219 9.15 9.93 -19.44
C ARG A 219 8.61 10.35 -20.81
N GLU A 220 8.03 9.41 -21.57
CA GLU A 220 7.37 9.74 -22.86
C GLU A 220 6.20 10.71 -22.66
N LEU A 221 5.37 10.50 -21.63
CA LEU A 221 4.24 11.38 -21.32
C LEU A 221 4.69 12.71 -20.73
N ALA A 222 5.75 12.72 -19.91
CA ALA A 222 6.33 13.94 -19.34
C ALA A 222 6.85 14.88 -20.44
N GLY A 223 7.54 14.33 -21.45
CA GLY A 223 8.01 15.11 -22.61
C GLY A 223 6.87 15.77 -23.40
N GLU A 224 5.64 15.31 -23.27
CA GLU A 224 4.43 15.90 -23.87
C GLU A 224 3.62 16.76 -22.87
N GLY A 225 4.11 16.98 -21.66
CA GLY A 225 3.41 17.70 -20.60
C GLY A 225 2.14 17.02 -20.10
N ARG A 226 2.03 15.70 -20.26
CA ARG A 226 0.83 14.88 -19.92
C ARG A 226 0.92 14.21 -18.55
N THR A 227 1.97 14.46 -17.77
CA THR A 227 2.14 13.93 -16.41
C THR A 227 2.05 15.08 -15.41
N LYS A 228 0.93 15.17 -14.69
CA LYS A 228 0.69 16.13 -13.61
C LYS A 228 1.27 15.57 -12.30
N THR A 229 1.78 16.44 -11.43
CA THR A 229 2.19 16.06 -10.06
C THR A 229 1.11 16.36 -9.05
N VAL A 230 0.99 15.50 -8.03
CA VAL A 230 0.16 15.72 -6.84
C VAL A 230 1.07 15.59 -5.63
N ASP A 231 1.22 16.67 -4.87
CA ASP A 231 2.10 16.73 -3.71
C ASP A 231 1.48 15.98 -2.52
N VAL A 232 2.17 14.98 -2.02
CA VAL A 232 1.79 14.16 -0.87
C VAL A 232 2.86 14.17 0.22
N THR A 233 3.72 15.18 0.21
CA THR A 233 4.83 15.36 1.15
C THR A 233 4.35 15.23 2.60
N GLY A 234 5.09 14.44 3.37
CA GLY A 234 4.80 14.17 4.78
C GLY A 234 3.81 13.03 5.05
N LEU A 235 3.20 12.45 4.01
CA LEU A 235 2.45 11.21 4.14
C LEU A 235 3.40 10.00 4.09
N PRO A 236 3.22 8.99 4.96
CA PRO A 236 4.10 7.82 4.99
C PRO A 236 3.98 6.97 3.73
N TRP A 237 5.11 6.67 3.13
CA TRP A 237 5.24 5.71 2.02
C TRP A 237 6.60 5.04 2.04
N LEU A 238 6.72 3.88 1.40
CA LEU A 238 7.95 3.10 1.35
C LEU A 238 7.82 1.91 0.40
N ASP A 239 8.86 1.63 -0.38
CA ASP A 239 9.00 0.39 -1.14
C ASP A 239 9.59 -0.71 -0.27
N VAL A 240 8.87 -1.82 -0.13
CA VAL A 240 9.31 -2.95 0.69
C VAL A 240 10.13 -3.90 -0.18
N ASP A 241 11.34 -3.48 -0.52
CA ASP A 241 12.24 -4.18 -1.44
C ASP A 241 13.37 -4.94 -0.75
N THR A 242 13.69 -4.54 0.47
CA THR A 242 14.80 -5.11 1.26
C THR A 242 14.30 -5.52 2.64
N PRO A 243 15.05 -6.38 3.37
CA PRO A 243 14.76 -6.69 4.77
C PRO A 243 14.79 -5.45 5.67
N GLU A 244 15.61 -4.45 5.33
CA GLU A 244 15.70 -3.15 6.02
C GLU A 244 14.42 -2.35 5.84
N ALA A 245 13.94 -2.24 4.59
CA ALA A 245 12.69 -1.59 4.23
C ALA A 245 11.48 -2.26 4.92
N LEU A 246 11.46 -3.59 4.99
CA LEU A 246 10.42 -4.33 5.71
C LEU A 246 10.40 -3.96 7.21
N ARG A 247 11.58 -3.88 7.84
CA ARG A 247 11.70 -3.47 9.25
C ARG A 247 11.26 -2.02 9.47
N GLU A 248 11.56 -1.13 8.52
CA GLU A 248 11.13 0.27 8.58
C GLU A 248 9.61 0.38 8.40
N ALA A 249 9.03 -0.33 7.44
CA ALA A 249 7.58 -0.40 7.29
C ALA A 249 6.88 -0.89 8.57
N GLU A 250 7.41 -1.94 9.22
CA GLU A 250 6.92 -2.39 10.53
C GLU A 250 6.97 -1.28 11.59
N ARG A 251 8.09 -0.54 11.66
CA ARG A 251 8.26 0.57 12.62
C ARG A 251 7.27 1.71 12.36
N ARG A 252 7.08 2.11 11.10
CA ARG A 252 6.13 3.18 10.71
C ARG A 252 4.70 2.79 11.06
N LEU A 253 4.26 1.58 10.70
CA LEU A 253 2.93 1.07 11.04
C LEU A 253 2.66 1.04 12.55
N MET A 254 3.65 0.60 13.35
CA MET A 254 3.51 0.58 14.81
C MET A 254 3.48 1.98 15.43
N ARG A 255 4.12 2.96 14.80
CA ARG A 255 4.12 4.36 15.23
C ARG A 255 2.77 5.03 14.98
N ASP A 256 2.19 4.79 13.80
CA ASP A 256 0.93 5.42 13.38
C ASP A 256 -0.28 4.95 14.20
N GLN A 257 -0.29 3.68 14.64
CA GLN A 257 -1.29 3.20 15.60
C GLN A 257 -1.26 3.98 16.92
N GLY A 258 -0.12 4.58 17.28
CA GLY A 258 0.05 5.40 18.48
C GLY A 258 -0.49 6.83 18.38
N ARG A 259 -0.68 7.38 17.19
CA ARG A 259 -1.06 8.79 16.98
C ARG A 259 -2.56 9.06 17.03
N LYS A 260 -3.40 8.06 16.77
CA LYS A 260 -4.84 8.22 16.51
C LYS A 260 -5.75 8.26 17.75
N THR A 261 -5.23 8.28 19.00
CA THR A 261 -6.07 8.25 20.20
C THR A 261 -5.72 9.36 21.18
N ARG A 262 -6.77 10.06 21.71
CA ARG A 262 -6.68 11.01 22.83
C ARG A 262 -6.61 10.23 24.14
N ASP A 263 -5.43 9.74 24.50
CA ASP A 263 -5.24 8.96 25.72
C ASP A 263 -4.71 9.82 26.86
N GLY A 264 -5.17 9.50 28.08
CA GLY A 264 -4.64 10.08 29.32
C GLY A 264 -3.19 9.63 29.62
N PRO A 265 -2.51 10.31 30.58
CA PRO A 265 -1.09 10.08 30.89
C PRO A 265 -0.76 8.62 31.23
N VAL A 266 -1.61 7.95 32.05
CA VAL A 266 -1.40 6.55 32.46
C VAL A 266 -1.44 5.62 31.27
N SER A 267 -2.41 5.80 30.37
CA SER A 267 -2.49 5.01 29.13
C SER A 267 -1.24 5.23 28.26
N ARG A 268 -0.78 6.47 28.17
CA ARG A 268 0.34 6.87 27.32
C ARG A 268 1.68 6.32 27.79
N TYR A 269 1.94 6.36 29.09
CA TYR A 269 3.26 6.03 29.66
C TYR A 269 3.37 4.59 30.19
N LEU A 270 2.25 3.97 30.61
CA LEU A 270 2.27 2.64 31.20
C LEU A 270 1.61 1.59 30.28
N ASN A 271 0.34 1.78 29.89
CA ASN A 271 -0.39 0.74 29.18
C ASN A 271 0.08 0.58 27.73
N ARG A 272 0.41 1.67 27.02
CA ARG A 272 0.81 1.60 25.61
C ARG A 272 2.15 0.92 25.35
N PRO A 273 3.22 1.13 26.11
CA PRO A 273 4.48 0.41 25.93
C PRO A 273 4.26 -1.11 26.04
N VAL A 274 3.55 -1.55 27.07
CA VAL A 274 3.24 -2.96 27.30
C VAL A 274 2.33 -3.52 26.20
N SER A 275 1.25 -2.80 25.87
CA SER A 275 0.31 -3.21 24.81
C SER A 275 0.98 -3.29 23.44
N ARG A 276 1.87 -2.33 23.07
CA ARG A 276 2.64 -2.39 21.82
C ARG A 276 3.58 -3.58 21.77
N TRP A 277 4.27 -3.85 22.87
CA TRP A 277 5.15 -5.00 22.96
C TRP A 277 4.35 -6.31 22.78
N LEU A 278 3.24 -6.47 23.50
CA LEU A 278 2.37 -7.62 23.38
C LEU A 278 1.75 -7.76 21.99
N SER A 279 1.24 -6.65 21.42
CA SER A 279 0.67 -6.62 20.06
C SER A 279 1.68 -7.05 19.00
N ARG A 280 2.96 -6.66 19.14
CA ARG A 280 4.03 -7.07 18.22
C ARG A 280 4.21 -8.58 18.16
N TYR A 281 4.01 -9.27 19.29
CA TYR A 281 4.04 -10.72 19.36
C TYR A 281 2.75 -11.34 18.80
N LEU A 282 1.60 -10.86 19.25
CA LEU A 282 0.28 -11.40 18.89
C LEU A 282 0.01 -11.31 17.37
N VAL A 283 0.41 -10.21 16.73
CA VAL A 283 0.24 -10.01 15.26
C VAL A 283 1.04 -11.03 14.43
N ARG A 284 2.09 -11.63 15.01
CA ARG A 284 2.90 -12.66 14.35
C ARG A 284 2.34 -14.09 14.57
N THR A 285 1.34 -14.23 15.43
CA THR A 285 0.66 -15.50 15.68
C THR A 285 -0.59 -15.66 14.79
N SER A 286 -1.12 -16.86 14.71
CA SER A 286 -2.38 -17.15 14.02
C SER A 286 -3.62 -16.86 14.88
N LEU A 287 -3.45 -16.28 16.08
CA LEU A 287 -4.55 -15.99 17.00
C LEU A 287 -5.47 -14.91 16.41
N THR A 288 -6.75 -15.22 16.40
CA THR A 288 -7.78 -14.24 16.00
C THR A 288 -8.09 -13.27 17.15
N PRO A 289 -8.59 -12.04 16.86
CA PRO A 289 -9.02 -11.10 17.91
C PRO A 289 -10.01 -11.72 18.92
N ASN A 290 -10.92 -12.57 18.47
CA ASN A 290 -11.88 -13.25 19.33
C ASN A 290 -11.19 -14.24 20.28
N GLN A 291 -10.19 -14.99 19.81
CA GLN A 291 -9.40 -15.89 20.66
C GLN A 291 -8.60 -15.11 21.70
N ILE A 292 -8.02 -13.97 21.34
CA ILE A 292 -7.31 -13.11 22.29
C ILE A 292 -8.27 -12.58 23.35
N SER A 293 -9.48 -12.16 22.97
CA SER A 293 -10.52 -11.72 23.93
C SER A 293 -10.95 -12.85 24.86
N LEU A 294 -11.12 -14.06 24.33
CA LEU A 294 -11.47 -15.23 25.11
C LEU A 294 -10.37 -15.60 26.13
N ILE A 295 -9.10 -15.58 25.69
CA ILE A 295 -7.96 -15.83 26.57
C ILE A 295 -7.90 -14.78 27.68
N SER A 296 -8.08 -13.49 27.36
CA SER A 296 -8.10 -12.41 28.33
C SER A 296 -9.23 -12.58 29.34
N TRP A 297 -10.42 -12.98 28.89
CA TRP A 297 -11.55 -13.27 29.76
C TRP A 297 -11.28 -14.45 30.70
N LEU A 298 -10.73 -15.57 30.20
CA LEU A 298 -10.35 -16.72 31.01
C LEU A 298 -9.32 -16.36 32.08
N LEU A 299 -8.28 -15.59 31.72
CA LEU A 299 -7.28 -15.10 32.68
C LEU A 299 -7.92 -14.24 33.78
N SER A 300 -8.87 -13.39 33.42
CA SER A 300 -9.60 -12.56 34.38
C SER A 300 -10.46 -13.41 35.33
N CYS A 301 -11.12 -14.47 34.83
CA CYS A 301 -11.87 -15.40 35.65
C CYS A 301 -10.96 -16.19 36.64
N ILE A 302 -9.78 -16.63 36.16
CA ILE A 302 -8.80 -17.31 37.02
C ILE A 302 -8.31 -16.36 38.12
N ALA A 303 -7.95 -15.12 37.76
CA ALA A 303 -7.52 -14.10 38.71
C ALA A 303 -8.60 -13.83 39.80
N ALA A 304 -9.85 -13.67 39.38
CA ALA A 304 -10.98 -13.51 40.29
C ALA A 304 -11.17 -14.73 41.21
N GLY A 305 -11.07 -15.94 40.66
CA GLY A 305 -11.14 -17.19 41.46
C GLY A 305 -10.02 -17.30 42.51
N LEU A 306 -8.77 -16.96 42.11
CA LEU A 306 -7.64 -16.95 43.06
C LEU A 306 -7.81 -15.89 44.16
N MET A 307 -8.34 -14.71 43.83
CA MET A 307 -8.65 -13.69 44.83
C MET A 307 -9.75 -14.15 45.79
N ALA A 308 -10.80 -14.82 45.32
CA ALA A 308 -11.84 -15.34 46.15
C ALA A 308 -11.34 -16.44 47.11
N LEU A 309 -10.40 -17.28 46.65
CA LEU A 309 -9.78 -18.35 47.45
C LEU A 309 -8.77 -17.84 48.48
N SER A 310 -8.13 -16.69 48.25
CA SER A 310 -7.10 -16.13 49.12
C SER A 310 -7.63 -15.45 50.38
N GLY A 311 -8.94 -15.40 50.60
CA GLY A 311 -9.55 -14.94 51.85
C GLY A 311 -9.34 -13.46 52.19
N TYR A 312 -9.22 -12.58 51.19
CA TYR A 312 -9.12 -11.14 51.38
C TYR A 312 -10.54 -10.53 51.60
N PRO A 313 -10.96 -10.31 52.88
CA PRO A 313 -12.30 -9.77 53.16
C PRO A 313 -12.45 -8.30 52.76
N ALA A 314 -11.35 -7.59 52.46
CA ALA A 314 -11.36 -6.19 52.09
C ALA A 314 -11.79 -5.91 50.63
N LEU A 315 -12.05 -6.93 49.81
CA LEU A 315 -12.50 -6.78 48.41
C LEU A 315 -13.96 -7.20 48.23
N ALA A 316 -14.66 -7.58 49.30
CA ALA A 316 -16.06 -7.93 49.31
C ALA A 316 -16.97 -6.81 49.85
N ALA A 317 -16.41 -5.63 50.15
CA ALA A 317 -17.09 -4.38 50.50
C ALA A 317 -16.92 -3.37 49.36
#